data_4e851c50220604bd70c8770dff03e3c6
#
_entry.id   4e851c50220604bd70c8770dff03e3c6
#
_cell.length_a   1.000
_cell.length_b   1.000
_cell.length_c   1.000
_cell.angle_alpha   90.00
_cell.angle_beta   90.00
_cell.angle_gamma   90.00
#
_symmetry.space_group_name_H-M   'P 1'
#
loop_
_entity.id
_entity.type
_entity.pdbx_description
1 polymer ?
#
loop_
_entity_poly.entity_id
_entity_poly.type
_entity_poly.pdbx_seq_one_letter_code
_entity_poly.pdbx_strand_id
1 'polypeptide(L)'
;KIAIYRMCKEIRHSIMIKTIEKMEGLRKHYISIFNINGAHGFLYKRLIEALGIPVLIITDLDIKRNEESDEADKQEGKKAKTYEQISCLADKETTNATIIDIYGKAEISAIPVHIEKENLYLAYQGEVNGYYATSFEEAFILTNYDNAITNELLKELKPNIYRSIVGEESEYEKNKENSYKWQMKLEKCKGEFASKLLYKVVNEELEERIPRLPKYISDGLDWIEKKLGGR
;
A
#
# COMPACT_ATOMS: atom_id res chain seq x y z
N LYS A 1 -23.49 7.76 -6.21
CA LYS A 1 -22.13 7.83 -6.79
C LYS A 1 -21.11 7.77 -5.66
N ILE A 2 -20.09 6.97 -5.83
CA ILE A 2 -18.98 6.84 -4.87
C ILE A 2 -17.73 7.30 -5.60
N ALA A 3 -16.87 8.06 -4.92
CA ALA A 3 -15.56 8.38 -5.42
C ALA A 3 -14.50 7.67 -4.57
N ILE A 4 -13.71 6.82 -5.20
CA ILE A 4 -12.51 6.23 -4.61
C ILE A 4 -11.31 6.93 -5.22
N TYR A 5 -10.58 7.68 -4.40
CA TYR A 5 -9.37 8.37 -4.85
C TYR A 5 -8.17 7.48 -4.59
N ARG A 6 -7.44 7.19 -5.64
CA ARG A 6 -6.29 6.29 -5.63
C ARG A 6 -4.98 7.03 -5.80
N MET A 7 -4.00 6.64 -4.99
CA MET A 7 -2.58 6.90 -5.23
C MET A 7 -1.87 5.60 -5.56
N CYS A 8 -1.20 5.55 -6.68
CA CYS A 8 -0.34 4.48 -7.21
C CYS A 8 -0.94 3.46 -8.18
N LYS A 9 -0.05 3.14 -9.14
CA LYS A 9 -0.34 2.49 -10.40
C LYS A 9 -0.62 0.98 -10.27
N GLU A 10 -1.56 0.52 -11.04
CA GLU A 10 -1.68 -0.82 -11.65
C GLU A 10 -1.87 -2.06 -10.74
N ILE A 11 -0.97 -2.42 -9.80
CA ILE A 11 -1.11 -3.62 -8.94
C ILE A 11 -2.36 -3.53 -8.08
N ARG A 12 -2.57 -2.40 -7.40
CA ARG A 12 -3.76 -2.17 -6.57
C ARG A 12 -5.05 -2.30 -7.38
N HIS A 13 -5.04 -1.76 -8.59
CA HIS A 13 -6.23 -1.65 -9.43
C HIS A 13 -6.82 -3.02 -9.71
N SER A 14 -5.99 -3.95 -10.15
CA SER A 14 -6.44 -5.27 -10.58
C SER A 14 -7.02 -6.09 -9.43
N ILE A 15 -6.32 -6.13 -8.29
CA ILE A 15 -6.79 -6.88 -7.12
C ILE A 15 -7.99 -6.18 -6.48
N MET A 16 -7.99 -4.83 -6.44
CA MET A 16 -9.09 -4.05 -5.89
C MET A 16 -10.37 -4.22 -6.72
N ILE A 17 -10.30 -4.21 -8.06
CA ILE A 17 -11.47 -4.43 -8.91
C ILE A 17 -12.04 -5.82 -8.65
N LYS A 18 -11.22 -6.88 -8.65
CA LYS A 18 -11.68 -8.24 -8.32
C LYS A 18 -12.33 -8.32 -6.93
N THR A 19 -11.80 -7.59 -5.95
CA THR A 19 -12.38 -7.53 -4.62
C THR A 19 -13.75 -6.85 -4.65
N ILE A 20 -13.85 -5.70 -5.32
CA ILE A 20 -15.12 -4.96 -5.46
C ILE A 20 -16.19 -5.78 -6.20
N GLU A 21 -15.80 -6.55 -7.23
CA GLU A 21 -16.72 -7.43 -7.96
C GLU A 21 -17.34 -8.52 -7.07
N LYS A 22 -16.66 -8.93 -6.01
CA LYS A 22 -17.15 -9.91 -5.01
C LYS A 22 -18.02 -9.27 -3.92
N MET A 23 -17.92 -7.96 -3.71
CA MET A 23 -18.67 -7.22 -2.69
C MET A 23 -20.06 -6.86 -3.23
N GLU A 24 -21.09 -7.63 -2.82
CA GLU A 24 -22.46 -7.48 -3.33
C GLU A 24 -23.03 -6.08 -3.12
N GLY A 25 -22.71 -5.43 -2.01
CA GLY A 25 -23.14 -4.08 -1.71
C GLY A 25 -22.54 -3.07 -2.68
N LEU A 26 -21.25 -3.20 -3.01
CA LEU A 26 -20.55 -2.28 -3.91
C LEU A 26 -20.94 -2.47 -5.38
N ARG A 27 -21.14 -3.71 -5.82
CA ARG A 27 -21.50 -4.05 -7.22
C ARG A 27 -22.77 -3.36 -7.72
N LYS A 28 -23.70 -3.05 -6.82
CA LYS A 28 -24.98 -2.41 -7.14
C LYS A 28 -24.88 -0.90 -7.34
N HIS A 29 -23.72 -0.32 -7.11
CA HIS A 29 -23.50 1.12 -7.14
C HIS A 29 -22.51 1.53 -8.25
N TYR A 30 -22.68 2.75 -8.74
CA TYR A 30 -21.70 3.36 -9.63
C TYR A 30 -20.50 3.85 -8.82
N ILE A 31 -19.32 3.27 -9.07
CA ILE A 31 -18.06 3.60 -8.42
C ILE A 31 -17.16 4.35 -9.40
N SER A 32 -16.71 5.54 -9.03
CA SER A 32 -15.72 6.29 -9.80
C SER A 32 -14.37 6.20 -9.09
N ILE A 33 -13.34 5.81 -9.82
CA ILE A 33 -11.97 5.72 -9.32
C ILE A 33 -11.15 6.84 -9.97
N PHE A 34 -10.59 7.72 -9.14
CA PHE A 34 -9.73 8.82 -9.59
C PHE A 34 -8.29 8.59 -9.19
N ASN A 35 -7.39 8.74 -10.14
CA ASN A 35 -5.96 8.69 -9.91
C ASN A 35 -5.49 10.11 -9.60
N ILE A 36 -5.08 10.35 -8.37
CA ILE A 36 -4.48 11.62 -7.94
C ILE A 36 -3.01 11.40 -7.61
N ASN A 37 -2.16 12.30 -8.10
CA ASN A 37 -0.71 12.16 -7.93
C ASN A 37 -0.30 12.40 -6.48
N GLY A 38 0.47 11.47 -5.92
CA GLY A 38 1.14 11.62 -4.64
C GLY A 38 0.19 11.96 -3.50
N ALA A 39 0.66 12.77 -2.57
CA ALA A 39 -0.03 13.17 -1.36
C ALA A 39 -1.03 14.34 -1.56
N HIS A 40 -1.75 14.38 -2.70
CA HIS A 40 -2.59 15.53 -3.07
C HIS A 40 -4.09 15.34 -2.78
N GLY A 41 -4.47 14.30 -2.03
CA GLY A 41 -5.87 14.03 -1.67
C GLY A 41 -6.56 15.20 -0.94
N PHE A 42 -5.82 15.94 -0.13
CA PHE A 42 -6.33 17.09 0.62
C PHE A 42 -6.89 18.21 -0.29
N LEU A 43 -6.40 18.36 -1.51
CA LEU A 43 -6.89 19.36 -2.46
C LEU A 43 -8.35 19.13 -2.86
N TYR A 44 -8.84 17.90 -2.72
CA TYR A 44 -10.22 17.54 -3.06
C TYR A 44 -11.21 17.65 -1.89
N LYS A 45 -10.75 18.03 -0.69
CA LYS A 45 -11.56 18.06 0.52
C LYS A 45 -12.85 18.89 0.33
N ARG A 46 -12.75 20.12 -0.21
CA ARG A 46 -13.92 20.96 -0.48
C ARG A 46 -14.89 20.35 -1.49
N LEU A 47 -14.38 19.66 -2.50
CA LEU A 47 -15.21 18.96 -3.48
C LEU A 47 -15.94 17.77 -2.82
N ILE A 48 -15.25 17.01 -1.97
CA ILE A 48 -15.82 15.87 -1.23
C ILE A 48 -16.95 16.37 -0.31
N GLU A 49 -16.71 17.43 0.44
CA GLU A 49 -17.70 18.07 1.30
C GLU A 49 -18.92 18.55 0.49
N ALA A 50 -18.70 19.23 -0.63
CA ALA A 50 -19.77 19.74 -1.50
C ALA A 50 -20.61 18.63 -2.14
N LEU A 51 -19.99 17.50 -2.49
CA LEU A 51 -20.70 16.36 -3.11
C LEU A 51 -21.54 15.56 -2.09
N GLY A 52 -21.18 15.57 -0.82
CA GLY A 52 -21.89 14.84 0.25
C GLY A 52 -21.99 13.33 0.03
N ILE A 53 -21.08 12.73 -0.76
CA ILE A 53 -21.03 11.31 -1.07
C ILE A 53 -19.90 10.62 -0.29
N PRO A 54 -20.01 9.31 0.04
CA PRO A 54 -18.91 8.58 0.63
C PRO A 54 -17.69 8.55 -0.26
N VAL A 55 -16.53 8.87 0.30
CA VAL A 55 -15.25 8.90 -0.39
C VAL A 55 -14.19 8.14 0.40
N LEU A 56 -13.50 7.22 -0.26
CA LEU A 56 -12.31 6.57 0.25
C LEU A 56 -11.07 7.17 -0.41
N ILE A 57 -10.19 7.77 0.37
CA ILE A 57 -8.86 8.16 -0.06
C ILE A 57 -7.88 7.08 0.39
N ILE A 58 -7.17 6.48 -0.57
CA ILE A 58 -6.09 5.53 -0.29
C ILE A 58 -4.76 6.23 -0.58
N THR A 59 -3.91 6.37 0.41
CA THR A 59 -2.62 7.05 0.30
C THR A 59 -1.50 6.23 0.93
N ASP A 60 -0.26 6.61 0.69
CA ASP A 60 0.89 5.99 1.34
C ASP A 60 1.20 6.73 2.66
N LEU A 61 1.75 6.01 3.63
CA LEU A 61 2.12 6.59 4.91
C LEU A 61 3.34 7.50 4.78
N ASP A 62 4.16 7.28 3.75
CA ASP A 62 5.32 8.10 3.39
C ASP A 62 6.19 8.47 4.61
N ILE A 63 6.56 7.45 5.41
CA ILE A 63 7.36 7.65 6.62
C ILE A 63 8.71 8.25 6.24
N LYS A 64 9.02 9.39 6.84
CA LYS A 64 10.32 10.03 6.70
C LYS A 64 11.40 9.15 7.31
N ARG A 65 12.36 8.75 6.49
CA ARG A 65 13.51 7.96 6.95
C ARG A 65 14.67 8.91 7.23
N ASN A 66 15.31 8.74 8.38
CA ASN A 66 16.55 9.44 8.67
C ASN A 66 17.66 8.81 7.81
N GLU A 67 18.29 9.61 6.96
CA GLU A 67 19.51 9.21 6.27
C GLU A 67 20.65 9.23 7.31
N GLU A 68 20.90 8.13 7.99
CA GLU A 68 22.14 7.97 8.76
C GLU A 68 23.27 7.78 7.72
N SER A 69 24.10 8.78 7.61
CA SER A 69 25.35 8.67 6.87
C SER A 69 26.35 7.90 7.75
N ASP A 70 26.63 6.65 7.42
CA ASP A 70 27.80 5.97 7.95
C ASP A 70 29.03 6.81 7.71
N GLU A 71 29.76 7.15 8.78
CA GLU A 71 30.98 7.98 8.68
C GLU A 71 32.08 7.35 7.81
N ALA A 72 31.99 6.04 7.56
CA ALA A 72 32.93 5.29 6.72
C ALA A 72 32.80 5.58 5.21
N ASP A 73 31.61 6.02 4.73
CA ASP A 73 31.37 6.23 3.28
C ASP A 73 31.64 7.67 2.80
N LYS A 74 32.15 8.55 3.64
CA LYS A 74 32.47 9.95 3.28
C LYS A 74 33.60 10.09 2.23
N GLN A 75 34.33 9.00 1.94
CA GLN A 75 35.45 9.05 0.98
C GLN A 75 35.07 8.91 -0.49
N GLU A 76 33.87 8.46 -0.85
CA GLU A 76 33.47 8.27 -2.27
C GLU A 76 32.25 9.08 -2.74
N GLY A 77 31.74 10.02 -1.97
CA GLY A 77 30.70 10.97 -2.45
C GLY A 77 29.33 10.34 -2.76
N LYS A 78 29.08 9.06 -2.47
CA LYS A 78 27.78 8.40 -2.59
C LYS A 78 27.24 8.14 -1.20
N LYS A 79 26.16 8.83 -0.82
CA LYS A 79 25.39 8.48 0.38
C LYS A 79 24.87 7.06 0.24
N ALA A 80 25.35 6.13 1.06
CA ALA A 80 24.76 4.81 1.18
C ALA A 80 23.34 4.98 1.72
N LYS A 81 22.33 4.52 0.98
CA LYS A 81 20.94 4.49 1.47
C LYS A 81 20.85 3.35 2.46
N THR A 82 20.75 3.66 3.74
CA THR A 82 20.46 2.68 4.79
C THR A 82 19.06 2.12 4.55
N TYR A 83 18.97 0.80 4.50
CA TYR A 83 17.70 0.08 4.34
C TYR A 83 17.11 -0.16 5.74
N GLU A 84 16.30 0.76 6.22
CA GLU A 84 15.65 0.62 7.52
C GLU A 84 14.30 -0.09 7.38
N GLN A 85 14.14 -1.20 8.09
CA GLN A 85 12.85 -1.86 8.30
C GLN A 85 12.15 -1.20 9.51
N ILE A 86 10.92 -0.72 9.35
CA ILE A 86 10.23 0.03 10.39
C ILE A 86 9.31 -0.90 11.18
N SER A 87 9.62 -1.13 12.46
CA SER A 87 8.79 -1.93 13.37
C SER A 87 8.00 -1.08 14.38
N CYS A 88 8.28 0.23 14.47
CA CYS A 88 7.62 1.13 15.39
C CYS A 88 7.49 2.54 14.79
N LEU A 89 6.39 3.23 15.10
CA LEU A 89 6.17 4.62 14.69
C LEU A 89 6.61 5.66 15.72
N ALA A 90 7.22 5.25 16.83
CA ALA A 90 7.76 6.20 17.81
C ALA A 90 8.77 7.14 17.14
N ASP A 91 8.61 8.45 17.38
CA ASP A 91 9.45 9.52 16.83
C ASP A 91 9.52 9.58 15.29
N LYS A 92 8.56 8.95 14.59
CA LYS A 92 8.48 8.99 13.14
C LYS A 92 7.56 10.12 12.68
N GLU A 93 7.90 10.67 11.51
CA GLU A 93 7.12 11.68 10.80
C GLU A 93 6.72 11.16 9.43
N THR A 94 5.57 11.64 8.93
CA THR A 94 5.16 11.47 7.52
C THR A 94 5.53 12.70 6.69
N THR A 95 5.83 12.47 5.42
CA THR A 95 5.95 13.54 4.42
C THR A 95 4.67 13.70 3.58
N ASN A 96 3.64 12.89 3.84
CA ASN A 96 2.39 12.88 3.10
C ASN A 96 1.52 14.09 3.44
N ALA A 97 1.39 15.04 2.51
CA ALA A 97 0.62 16.26 2.72
C ALA A 97 -0.87 16.01 3.01
N THR A 98 -1.47 14.95 2.46
CA THR A 98 -2.87 14.59 2.75
C THR A 98 -3.04 14.12 4.19
N ILE A 99 -2.10 13.32 4.70
CA ILE A 99 -2.13 12.89 6.10
C ILE A 99 -1.91 14.10 6.99
N ILE A 100 -0.92 14.94 6.71
CA ILE A 100 -0.62 16.14 7.50
C ILE A 100 -1.84 17.09 7.56
N ASP A 101 -2.53 17.34 6.44
CA ASP A 101 -3.71 18.22 6.40
C ASP A 101 -4.88 17.63 7.20
N ILE A 102 -5.19 16.33 7.00
CA ILE A 102 -6.38 15.72 7.60
C ILE A 102 -6.15 15.34 9.07
N TYR A 103 -4.96 14.81 9.40
CA TYR A 103 -4.59 14.46 10.78
C TYR A 103 -4.21 15.68 11.60
N GLY A 104 -3.65 16.71 10.97
CA GLY A 104 -3.30 17.97 11.58
C GLY A 104 -1.85 18.09 12.06
N LYS A 105 -1.01 17.05 11.87
CA LYS A 105 0.41 17.07 12.22
C LYS A 105 1.22 16.05 11.40
N ALA A 106 2.52 16.28 11.29
CA ALA A 106 3.44 15.37 10.60
C ALA A 106 3.90 14.19 11.46
N GLU A 107 3.97 14.37 12.79
CA GLU A 107 4.33 13.34 13.75
C GLU A 107 3.24 12.26 13.79
N ILE A 108 3.63 10.98 13.67
CA ILE A 108 2.73 9.85 13.48
C ILE A 108 2.81 8.77 14.56
N SER A 109 3.53 9.00 15.66
CA SER A 109 3.66 7.99 16.75
C SER A 109 2.31 7.53 17.31
N ALA A 110 1.31 8.40 17.30
CA ALA A 110 -0.05 8.12 17.78
C ALA A 110 -1.11 8.24 16.67
N ILE A 111 -0.71 8.05 15.40
CA ILE A 111 -1.67 8.10 14.29
C ILE A 111 -2.66 6.93 14.42
N PRO A 112 -3.98 7.16 14.25
CA PRO A 112 -4.96 6.08 14.28
C PRO A 112 -4.76 5.14 13.06
N VAL A 113 -5.35 3.95 13.09
CA VAL A 113 -5.26 2.96 11.99
C VAL A 113 -5.85 3.52 10.68
N HIS A 114 -6.78 4.43 10.77
CA HIS A 114 -7.38 5.20 9.66
C HIS A 114 -7.96 6.50 10.21
N ILE A 115 -8.32 7.43 9.35
CA ILE A 115 -9.02 8.65 9.75
C ILE A 115 -10.38 8.69 9.07
N GLU A 116 -11.44 8.75 9.87
CA GLU A 116 -12.81 8.91 9.38
C GLU A 116 -13.34 10.31 9.75
N LYS A 117 -13.88 11.02 8.78
CA LYS A 117 -14.56 12.32 8.95
C LYS A 117 -15.80 12.35 8.07
N GLU A 118 -17.00 12.34 8.66
CA GLU A 118 -18.27 12.39 7.95
C GLU A 118 -18.38 11.37 6.81
N ASN A 119 -18.20 11.84 5.57
CA ASN A 119 -18.25 11.03 4.35
C ASN A 119 -16.86 10.65 3.81
N LEU A 120 -15.79 10.96 4.53
CA LEU A 120 -14.42 10.70 4.13
C LEU A 120 -13.78 9.61 5.01
N TYR A 121 -13.21 8.62 4.36
CA TYR A 121 -12.30 7.65 4.98
C TYR A 121 -10.92 7.77 4.35
N LEU A 122 -9.92 8.06 5.15
CA LEU A 122 -8.52 8.09 4.75
C LEU A 122 -7.83 6.81 5.19
N ALA A 123 -7.46 5.98 4.21
CA ALA A 123 -6.75 4.72 4.38
C ALA A 123 -5.26 4.88 4.05
N TYR A 124 -4.42 4.41 4.93
CA TYR A 124 -2.96 4.33 4.77
C TYR A 124 -2.42 3.10 5.47
N GLN A 125 -1.15 2.76 5.25
CA GLN A 125 -0.54 1.56 5.79
C GLN A 125 -0.59 1.54 7.32
N GLY A 126 -1.05 0.41 7.87
CA GLY A 126 -0.91 0.05 9.27
C GLY A 126 0.21 -0.95 9.49
N GLU A 127 0.30 -1.48 10.72
CA GLU A 127 1.18 -2.59 11.01
C GLU A 127 0.72 -3.87 10.31
N VAL A 128 1.68 -4.56 9.69
CA VAL A 128 1.48 -5.86 9.05
C VAL A 128 2.66 -6.77 9.41
N ASN A 129 2.39 -7.88 10.07
CA ASN A 129 3.40 -8.87 10.44
C ASN A 129 4.61 -8.28 11.22
N GLY A 130 4.34 -7.32 12.10
CA GLY A 130 5.34 -6.68 12.97
C GLY A 130 6.07 -5.49 12.36
N TYR A 131 5.68 -5.06 11.15
CA TYR A 131 6.34 -3.95 10.45
C TYR A 131 5.34 -2.94 9.89
N TYR A 132 5.78 -1.70 9.72
CA TYR A 132 5.04 -0.63 9.06
C TYR A 132 5.62 -0.39 7.66
N ALA A 133 4.78 -0.57 6.66
CA ALA A 133 5.14 -0.24 5.29
C ALA A 133 5.07 1.28 5.04
N THR A 134 5.97 1.79 4.21
CA THR A 134 5.96 3.19 3.79
C THR A 134 5.25 3.39 2.46
N SER A 135 5.08 2.30 1.69
CA SER A 135 4.44 2.30 0.37
C SER A 135 3.49 1.13 0.22
N PHE A 136 2.67 1.18 -0.83
CA PHE A 136 1.79 0.07 -1.17
C PHE A 136 2.57 -1.21 -1.47
N GLU A 137 3.65 -1.13 -2.25
CA GLU A 137 4.42 -2.30 -2.65
C GLU A 137 5.00 -3.03 -1.45
N GLU A 138 5.49 -2.28 -0.46
CA GLU A 138 5.97 -2.86 0.79
C GLU A 138 4.84 -3.50 1.59
N ALA A 139 3.69 -2.81 1.72
CA ALA A 139 2.52 -3.37 2.40
C ALA A 139 2.00 -4.64 1.70
N PHE A 140 2.04 -4.66 0.36
CA PHE A 140 1.65 -5.81 -0.43
C PHE A 140 2.58 -7.00 -0.19
N ILE A 141 3.90 -6.78 -0.15
CA ILE A 141 4.88 -7.83 0.15
C ILE A 141 4.68 -8.34 1.57
N LEU A 142 4.50 -7.46 2.55
CA LEU A 142 4.25 -7.85 3.95
C LEU A 142 2.95 -8.66 4.11
N THR A 143 1.90 -8.30 3.37
CA THR A 143 0.62 -9.02 3.40
C THR A 143 0.69 -10.39 2.74
N ASN A 144 1.56 -10.55 1.75
CA ASN A 144 1.65 -11.71 0.88
C ASN A 144 3.06 -12.34 0.87
N TYR A 145 3.81 -12.21 1.98
CA TYR A 145 5.19 -12.67 2.06
C TYR A 145 5.34 -14.18 1.82
N ASP A 146 4.29 -14.96 2.12
CA ASP A 146 4.19 -16.40 1.95
C ASP A 146 3.35 -16.82 0.72
N ASN A 147 2.83 -15.87 -0.05
CA ASN A 147 1.98 -16.18 -1.19
C ASN A 147 2.80 -16.70 -2.38
N ALA A 148 2.46 -17.90 -2.87
CA ALA A 148 3.18 -18.58 -3.94
C ALA A 148 3.25 -17.76 -5.24
N ILE A 149 2.13 -17.17 -5.70
CA ILE A 149 2.10 -16.36 -6.93
C ILE A 149 3.02 -15.13 -6.80
N THR A 150 2.96 -14.44 -5.67
CA THR A 150 3.80 -13.28 -5.39
C THR A 150 5.29 -13.67 -5.41
N ASN A 151 5.65 -14.75 -4.73
CA ASN A 151 7.03 -15.21 -4.64
C ASN A 151 7.57 -15.76 -5.97
N GLU A 152 6.76 -16.49 -6.76
CA GLU A 152 7.11 -16.86 -8.12
C GLU A 152 7.43 -15.66 -9.01
N LEU A 153 6.61 -14.61 -8.95
CA LEU A 153 6.86 -13.39 -9.70
C LEU A 153 8.12 -12.66 -9.27
N LEU A 154 8.38 -12.58 -7.97
CA LEU A 154 9.62 -11.99 -7.45
C LEU A 154 10.84 -12.78 -7.93
N LYS A 155 10.77 -14.12 -7.92
CA LYS A 155 11.82 -15.02 -8.42
C LYS A 155 12.06 -14.85 -9.92
N GLU A 156 10.99 -14.74 -10.71
CA GLU A 156 11.07 -14.55 -12.16
C GLU A 156 11.70 -13.20 -12.53
N LEU A 157 11.26 -12.13 -11.90
CA LEU A 157 11.69 -10.76 -12.25
C LEU A 157 13.12 -10.45 -11.77
N LYS A 158 13.52 -10.97 -10.63
CA LYS A 158 14.80 -10.66 -9.97
C LYS A 158 15.45 -11.90 -9.34
N PRO A 159 15.80 -12.95 -10.14
CA PRO A 159 16.22 -14.24 -9.60
C PRO A 159 17.45 -14.17 -8.68
N ASN A 160 18.43 -13.31 -8.99
CA ASN A 160 19.61 -13.16 -8.15
C ASN A 160 19.31 -12.47 -6.82
N ILE A 161 18.43 -11.47 -6.83
CA ILE A 161 18.02 -10.75 -5.64
C ILE A 161 17.07 -11.60 -4.83
N TYR A 162 16.18 -12.35 -5.48
CA TYR A 162 15.30 -13.31 -4.83
C TYR A 162 16.09 -14.26 -3.92
N ARG A 163 17.13 -14.91 -4.45
CA ARG A 163 17.97 -15.84 -3.67
C ARG A 163 18.63 -15.22 -2.44
N SER A 164 19.01 -13.95 -2.50
CA SER A 164 19.69 -13.25 -1.38
C SER A 164 18.73 -12.65 -0.35
N ILE A 165 17.50 -12.30 -0.76
CA ILE A 165 16.54 -11.57 0.08
C ILE A 165 15.39 -12.48 0.55
N VAL A 166 14.81 -13.27 -0.35
CA VAL A 166 13.64 -14.12 -0.07
C VAL A 166 14.05 -15.55 0.31
N GLY A 167 14.90 -16.18 -0.49
CA GLY A 167 15.30 -17.57 -0.31
C GLY A 167 14.29 -18.58 -0.88
N GLU A 168 14.43 -19.84 -0.48
CA GLU A 168 13.51 -20.91 -0.88
C GLU A 168 12.20 -20.84 -0.07
N GLU A 169 11.21 -21.65 -0.42
CA GLU A 169 9.87 -21.62 0.20
C GLU A 169 9.91 -21.73 1.74
N SER A 170 10.77 -22.60 2.28
CA SER A 170 10.99 -22.71 3.73
C SER A 170 11.58 -21.46 4.40
N GLU A 171 12.04 -20.51 3.62
CA GLU A 171 12.69 -19.28 4.08
C GLU A 171 11.88 -18.02 3.72
N TYR A 172 10.61 -18.15 3.30
CA TYR A 172 9.78 -17.01 2.88
C TYR A 172 9.59 -15.95 3.98
N GLU A 173 9.81 -16.28 5.25
CA GLU A 173 9.89 -15.31 6.35
C GLU A 173 10.91 -14.20 6.08
N LYS A 174 11.98 -14.48 5.31
CA LYS A 174 12.94 -13.47 4.86
C LYS A 174 12.28 -12.37 4.00
N ASN A 175 11.22 -12.72 3.27
CA ASN A 175 10.46 -11.75 2.48
C ASN A 175 9.80 -10.71 3.38
N LYS A 176 9.22 -11.15 4.50
CA LYS A 176 8.65 -10.28 5.54
C LYS A 176 9.71 -9.37 6.15
N GLU A 177 10.83 -9.95 6.60
CA GLU A 177 11.93 -9.22 7.23
C GLU A 177 12.63 -8.23 6.28
N ASN A 178 12.62 -8.53 4.98
CA ASN A 178 13.28 -7.75 3.95
C ASN A 178 12.30 -6.99 3.02
N SER A 179 11.04 -6.82 3.41
CA SER A 179 10.00 -6.20 2.59
C SER A 179 10.42 -4.85 2.00
N TYR A 180 11.09 -4.01 2.79
CA TYR A 180 11.61 -2.73 2.33
C TYR A 180 12.70 -2.88 1.26
N LYS A 181 13.60 -3.84 1.42
CA LYS A 181 14.63 -4.13 0.40
C LYS A 181 14.00 -4.58 -0.91
N TRP A 182 12.94 -5.41 -0.83
CA TRP A 182 12.16 -5.81 -2.00
C TRP A 182 11.49 -4.63 -2.67
N GLN A 183 10.80 -3.79 -1.92
CA GLN A 183 10.15 -2.59 -2.43
C GLN A 183 11.14 -1.72 -3.21
N MET A 184 12.32 -1.45 -2.66
CA MET A 184 13.39 -0.68 -3.32
C MET A 184 13.86 -1.32 -4.64
N LYS A 185 13.92 -2.65 -4.71
CA LYS A 185 14.32 -3.37 -5.93
C LYS A 185 13.21 -3.44 -6.97
N LEU A 186 11.95 -3.49 -6.55
CA LEU A 186 10.80 -3.44 -7.43
C LEU A 186 10.56 -2.07 -8.04
N GLU A 187 11.04 -0.98 -7.45
CA GLU A 187 10.80 0.38 -7.92
C GLU A 187 11.08 0.56 -9.42
N LYS A 188 12.11 -0.10 -9.95
CA LYS A 188 12.50 -0.05 -11.37
C LYS A 188 11.68 -0.96 -12.30
N CYS A 189 10.87 -1.87 -11.76
CA CYS A 189 10.08 -2.83 -12.53
C CYS A 189 8.63 -2.95 -12.06
N LYS A 190 8.10 -1.92 -11.38
CA LYS A 190 6.71 -1.92 -10.85
C LYS A 190 5.66 -2.24 -11.91
N GLY A 191 5.76 -1.64 -13.10
CA GLY A 191 4.81 -1.87 -14.20
C GLY A 191 4.86 -3.30 -14.72
N GLU A 192 6.05 -3.88 -14.87
CA GLU A 192 6.18 -5.28 -15.30
C GLU A 192 5.65 -6.24 -14.25
N PHE A 193 5.98 -6.02 -12.98
CA PHE A 193 5.44 -6.81 -11.87
C PHE A 193 3.91 -6.75 -11.84
N ALA A 194 3.34 -5.55 -11.97
CA ALA A 194 1.90 -5.34 -11.97
C ALA A 194 1.20 -6.08 -13.12
N SER A 195 1.75 -5.99 -14.34
CA SER A 195 1.16 -6.64 -15.51
C SER A 195 1.19 -8.15 -15.41
N LYS A 196 2.32 -8.72 -14.95
CA LYS A 196 2.46 -10.15 -14.75
C LYS A 196 1.58 -10.66 -13.60
N LEU A 197 1.47 -9.90 -12.51
CA LEU A 197 0.58 -10.22 -11.40
C LEU A 197 -0.88 -10.24 -11.87
N LEU A 198 -1.31 -9.22 -12.62
CA LEU A 198 -2.65 -9.18 -13.18
C LEU A 198 -2.93 -10.41 -14.04
N TYR A 199 -2.01 -10.75 -14.94
CA TYR A 199 -2.16 -11.94 -15.79
C TYR A 199 -2.32 -13.23 -14.98
N LYS A 200 -1.46 -13.46 -13.97
CA LYS A 200 -1.57 -14.63 -13.10
C LYS A 200 -2.87 -14.65 -12.30
N VAL A 201 -3.26 -13.52 -11.73
CA VAL A 201 -4.49 -13.40 -10.91
C VAL A 201 -5.77 -13.57 -11.75
N VAL A 202 -5.79 -13.08 -13.00
CA VAL A 202 -6.97 -13.26 -13.90
C VAL A 202 -7.15 -14.72 -14.29
N ASN A 203 -6.06 -15.46 -14.47
CA ASN A 203 -6.08 -16.87 -14.87
C ASN A 203 -6.06 -17.85 -13.68
N GLU A 204 -6.01 -17.38 -12.45
CA GLU A 204 -6.04 -18.25 -11.26
C GLU A 204 -7.49 -18.57 -10.89
N GLU A 205 -7.78 -19.86 -10.80
CA GLU A 205 -9.12 -20.38 -10.45
C GLU A 205 -9.28 -20.60 -8.94
N LEU A 206 -8.16 -20.85 -8.23
CA LEU A 206 -8.17 -21.11 -6.80
C LEU A 206 -8.05 -19.79 -6.03
N GLU A 207 -9.13 -19.39 -5.37
CA GLU A 207 -9.21 -18.11 -4.65
C GLU A 207 -8.15 -17.95 -3.55
N GLU A 208 -7.83 -19.03 -2.85
CA GLU A 208 -6.83 -19.05 -1.78
C GLU A 208 -5.40 -18.76 -2.28
N ARG A 209 -5.15 -18.93 -3.57
CA ARG A 209 -3.86 -18.60 -4.19
C ARG A 209 -3.75 -17.15 -4.61
N ILE A 210 -4.89 -16.47 -4.75
CA ILE A 210 -4.90 -15.05 -5.17
C ILE A 210 -4.31 -14.20 -4.04
N PRO A 211 -3.29 -13.34 -4.35
CA PRO A 211 -2.75 -12.42 -3.36
C PRO A 211 -3.82 -11.51 -2.76
N ARG A 212 -3.75 -11.31 -1.45
CA ARG A 212 -4.70 -10.48 -0.70
C ARG A 212 -4.37 -8.99 -0.84
N LEU A 213 -5.40 -8.15 -0.79
CA LEU A 213 -5.22 -6.72 -0.58
C LEU A 213 -4.67 -6.45 0.83
N PRO A 214 -3.76 -5.49 1.00
CA PRO A 214 -3.40 -5.00 2.32
C PRO A 214 -4.63 -4.54 3.10
N LYS A 215 -4.66 -4.86 4.41
CA LYS A 215 -5.81 -4.66 5.28
C LYS A 215 -6.40 -3.25 5.25
N TYR A 216 -5.55 -2.21 5.22
CA TYR A 216 -6.02 -0.81 5.20
C TYR A 216 -6.89 -0.48 3.97
N ILE A 217 -6.68 -1.18 2.85
CA ILE A 217 -7.50 -1.01 1.64
C ILE A 217 -8.82 -1.77 1.78
N SER A 218 -8.77 -3.03 2.22
CA SER A 218 -10.00 -3.82 2.44
C SER A 218 -10.92 -3.18 3.49
N ASP A 219 -10.37 -2.70 4.61
CA ASP A 219 -11.15 -1.98 5.62
C ASP A 219 -11.83 -0.72 5.04
N GLY A 220 -11.14 0.00 4.15
CA GLY A 220 -11.73 1.14 3.46
C GLY A 220 -12.86 0.77 2.49
N LEU A 221 -12.72 -0.35 1.79
CA LEU A 221 -13.79 -0.88 0.92
C LEU A 221 -15.00 -1.34 1.75
N ASP A 222 -14.78 -2.03 2.86
CA ASP A 222 -15.83 -2.44 3.79
C ASP A 222 -16.57 -1.23 4.38
N TRP A 223 -15.83 -0.16 4.70
CA TRP A 223 -16.44 1.07 5.18
C TRP A 223 -17.38 1.70 4.14
N ILE A 224 -16.95 1.78 2.88
CA ILE A 224 -17.82 2.30 1.80
C ILE A 224 -19.05 1.40 1.65
N GLU A 225 -18.89 0.08 1.64
CA GLU A 225 -20.03 -0.85 1.53
C GLU A 225 -21.06 -0.63 2.64
N LYS A 226 -20.60 -0.47 3.89
CA LYS A 226 -21.46 -0.17 5.03
C LYS A 226 -22.19 1.17 4.90
N LYS A 227 -21.50 2.22 4.44
CA LYS A 227 -22.11 3.56 4.22
C LYS A 227 -23.20 3.54 3.15
N LEU A 228 -23.15 2.59 2.22
CA LEU A 228 -24.15 2.45 1.15
C LEU A 228 -25.31 1.53 1.55
N GLY A 229 -25.03 0.47 2.31
CA GLY A 229 -26.06 -0.49 2.76
C GLY A 229 -27.02 0.06 3.84
N GLY A 230 -26.68 1.20 4.43
CA GLY A 230 -27.49 1.88 5.44
C GLY A 230 -28.45 2.96 4.89
N ARG A 231 -28.63 3.00 3.57
CA ARG A 231 -29.55 3.95 2.90
C ARG A 231 -30.70 3.24 2.24
#